data_0a68a36d82cdadbb1f7429b65ffd32df
#
_entry.id   0a68a36d82cdadbb1f7429b65ffd32df
#
_cell.length_a   1.000
_cell.length_b   1.000
_cell.length_c   1.000
_cell.angle_alpha   90.00
_cell.angle_beta   90.00
_cell.angle_gamma   90.00
#
_symmetry.space_group_name_H-M   'P 1'
#
loop_
_entity.id
_entity.type
_entity.pdbx_description
1 polymer ?
#
loop_
_entity_poly.entity_id
_entity_poly.type
_entity_poly.pdbx_seq_one_letter_code
_entity_poly.pdbx_strand_id
1 'polypeptide(L)'
;MPEPRRRSARRNLMAGLIRYDHINTTETRARAIRGETEKLIRIAIKGYVAAREHLASVVPDEEKAAQMLAFARRGRFSFDKKVYSNEERADLGKPPLTDKGRRFLEKKLRDRREELLRIISDEDKAEEALQAAYQAMVIELHARRRILKSLPDELVVKKIFDELAPRYIDRHGGYTRITKLGRRLGDAAEMAQIALV
;
A
#
# COMPACT_ATOMS: atom_id res chain seq x y z
N MET A 1 26.51 -21.01 -6.81
CA MET A 1 25.71 -20.67 -5.62
C MET A 1 24.44 -21.52 -5.59
N PRO A 2 24.06 -22.13 -4.45
CA PRO A 2 22.79 -22.82 -4.28
C PRO A 2 21.61 -21.89 -4.55
N GLU A 3 20.49 -22.42 -5.06
CA GLU A 3 19.33 -21.65 -5.48
C GLU A 3 18.72 -20.75 -4.38
N PRO A 4 18.61 -21.19 -3.11
CA PRO A 4 18.11 -20.33 -2.03
C PRO A 4 18.94 -19.06 -1.82
N ARG A 5 20.28 -19.18 -1.89
CA ARG A 5 21.20 -18.03 -1.77
C ARG A 5 21.06 -17.05 -2.94
N ARG A 6 20.81 -17.56 -4.16
CA ARG A 6 20.58 -16.70 -5.34
C ARG A 6 19.27 -15.91 -5.20
N ARG A 7 18.21 -16.53 -4.68
CA ARG A 7 16.94 -15.86 -4.43
C ARG A 7 17.08 -14.76 -3.39
N SER A 8 17.75 -15.06 -2.27
CA SER A 8 17.99 -14.06 -1.22
C SER A 8 18.81 -12.88 -1.73
N ALA A 9 19.90 -13.13 -2.48
CA ALA A 9 20.71 -12.08 -3.08
C ALA A 9 19.91 -11.19 -4.05
N ARG A 10 19.05 -11.77 -4.90
CA ARG A 10 18.16 -10.99 -5.80
C ARG A 10 17.18 -10.14 -5.02
N ARG A 11 16.53 -10.69 -3.98
CA ARG A 11 15.62 -9.93 -3.11
C ARG A 11 16.29 -8.72 -2.48
N ASN A 12 17.50 -8.91 -1.94
CA ASN A 12 18.27 -7.82 -1.34
C ASN A 12 18.63 -6.73 -2.37
N LEU A 13 19.01 -7.12 -3.59
CA LEU A 13 19.31 -6.17 -4.65
C LEU A 13 18.04 -5.41 -5.09
N MET A 14 16.90 -6.09 -5.24
CA MET A 14 15.62 -5.43 -5.56
C MET A 14 15.18 -4.49 -4.44
N ALA A 15 15.30 -4.92 -3.17
CA ALA A 15 15.01 -4.07 -2.03
C ALA A 15 15.91 -2.83 -2.01
N GLY A 16 17.21 -3.00 -2.25
CA GLY A 16 18.17 -1.90 -2.35
C GLY A 16 17.81 -0.93 -3.49
N LEU A 17 17.49 -1.45 -4.68
CA LEU A 17 17.09 -0.63 -5.83
C LEU A 17 15.86 0.23 -5.53
N ILE A 18 14.83 -0.36 -4.93
CA ILE A 18 13.60 0.36 -4.59
C ILE A 18 13.84 1.36 -3.45
N ARG A 19 14.69 1.00 -2.47
CA ARG A 19 14.96 1.84 -1.31
C ARG A 19 15.77 3.08 -1.66
N TYR A 20 16.77 2.93 -2.52
CA TYR A 20 17.76 3.97 -2.85
C TYR A 20 17.59 4.56 -4.25
N ASP A 21 16.59 4.11 -5.03
CA ASP A 21 16.31 4.48 -6.42
C ASP A 21 17.40 4.09 -7.42
N HIS A 22 18.59 3.76 -6.98
CA HIS A 22 19.70 3.23 -7.79
C HIS A 22 20.62 2.35 -6.98
N ILE A 23 21.29 1.40 -7.63
CA ILE A 23 22.36 0.58 -7.05
C ILE A 23 23.43 0.27 -8.09
N ASN A 24 24.68 0.15 -7.64
CA ASN A 24 25.79 -0.32 -8.45
C ASN A 24 26.02 -1.82 -8.20
N THR A 25 26.04 -2.62 -9.25
CA THR A 25 26.23 -4.06 -9.17
C THR A 25 26.87 -4.58 -10.47
N THR A 26 27.11 -5.88 -10.57
CA THR A 26 27.58 -6.45 -11.85
C THR A 26 26.45 -6.42 -12.89
N GLU A 27 26.80 -6.24 -14.18
CA GLU A 27 25.82 -6.16 -15.27
C GLU A 27 24.88 -7.38 -15.29
N THR A 28 25.43 -8.58 -15.07
CA THR A 28 24.65 -9.82 -15.00
C THR A 28 23.58 -9.80 -13.89
N ARG A 29 23.90 -9.26 -12.71
CA ARG A 29 22.96 -9.11 -11.59
C ARG A 29 21.93 -8.04 -11.89
N ALA A 30 22.34 -6.89 -12.43
CA ALA A 30 21.44 -5.82 -12.82
C ALA A 30 20.38 -6.32 -13.82
N ARG A 31 20.78 -7.05 -14.86
CA ARG A 31 19.88 -7.67 -15.84
C ARG A 31 18.93 -8.69 -15.19
N ALA A 32 19.43 -9.50 -14.24
CA ALA A 32 18.63 -10.52 -13.57
C ALA A 32 17.48 -9.94 -12.70
N ILE A 33 17.70 -8.78 -12.07
CA ILE A 33 16.68 -8.16 -11.20
C ILE A 33 15.74 -7.21 -11.94
N ARG A 34 16.12 -6.73 -13.12
CA ARG A 34 15.36 -5.76 -13.91
C ARG A 34 13.90 -6.20 -14.10
N GLY A 35 13.69 -7.36 -14.71
CA GLY A 35 12.34 -7.86 -15.04
C GLY A 35 11.51 -8.16 -13.80
N GLU A 36 12.13 -8.69 -12.73
CA GLU A 36 11.46 -8.95 -11.47
C GLU A 36 11.00 -7.64 -10.80
N THR A 37 11.87 -6.61 -10.74
CA THR A 37 11.54 -5.30 -10.16
C THR A 37 10.43 -4.60 -10.95
N GLU A 38 10.52 -4.57 -12.28
CA GLU A 38 9.50 -3.98 -13.14
C GLU A 38 8.13 -4.68 -13.00
N LYS A 39 8.14 -6.01 -12.80
CA LYS A 39 6.91 -6.78 -12.51
C LYS A 39 6.28 -6.37 -11.18
N LEU A 40 7.08 -6.15 -10.12
CA LEU A 40 6.56 -5.71 -8.82
C LEU A 40 5.96 -4.31 -8.90
N ILE A 41 6.62 -3.37 -9.58
CA ILE A 41 6.11 -2.01 -9.82
C ILE A 41 4.79 -2.08 -10.59
N ARG A 42 4.71 -2.88 -11.66
CA ARG A 42 3.48 -3.06 -12.43
C ARG A 42 2.32 -3.63 -11.61
N ILE A 43 2.59 -4.59 -10.70
CA ILE A 43 1.55 -5.13 -9.79
C ILE A 43 1.02 -4.02 -8.88
N ALA A 44 1.91 -3.17 -8.36
CA ALA A 44 1.51 -2.07 -7.50
C ALA A 44 0.68 -1.02 -8.26
N ILE A 45 1.12 -0.60 -9.44
CA ILE A 45 0.37 0.34 -10.29
C ILE A 45 -1.03 -0.19 -10.58
N LYS A 46 -1.15 -1.44 -11.03
CA LYS A 46 -2.47 -2.05 -11.29
C LYS A 46 -3.36 -2.07 -10.05
N GLY A 47 -2.82 -2.44 -8.89
CA GLY A 47 -3.58 -2.42 -7.64
C GLY A 47 -3.98 -1.02 -7.19
N TYR A 48 -3.10 -0.05 -7.36
CA TYR A 48 -3.33 1.35 -7.04
C TYR A 48 -4.41 1.97 -7.94
N VAL A 49 -4.32 1.76 -9.25
CA VAL A 49 -5.31 2.26 -10.24
C VAL A 49 -6.66 1.61 -10.01
N ALA A 50 -6.73 0.27 -9.93
CA ALA A 50 -8.00 -0.43 -9.74
C ALA A 50 -8.71 -0.03 -8.43
N ALA A 51 -7.97 0.23 -7.36
CA ALA A 51 -8.55 0.72 -6.11
C ALA A 51 -9.16 2.12 -6.27
N ARG A 52 -8.50 3.01 -7.00
CA ARG A 52 -8.99 4.37 -7.26
C ARG A 52 -10.15 4.40 -8.23
N GLU A 53 -10.10 3.63 -9.31
CA GLU A 53 -11.22 3.49 -10.26
C GLU A 53 -12.49 2.98 -9.56
N HIS A 54 -12.33 1.98 -8.69
CA HIS A 54 -13.46 1.46 -7.90
C HIS A 54 -14.07 2.52 -6.98
N LEU A 55 -13.24 3.32 -6.32
CA LEU A 55 -13.73 4.40 -5.46
C LEU A 55 -14.32 5.56 -6.28
N ALA A 56 -13.72 5.91 -7.41
CA ALA A 56 -14.18 6.97 -8.30
C ALA A 56 -15.55 6.66 -8.93
N SER A 57 -15.92 5.39 -9.06
CA SER A 57 -17.28 5.00 -9.52
C SER A 57 -18.40 5.43 -8.57
N VAL A 58 -18.09 5.62 -7.27
CA VAL A 58 -19.04 6.05 -6.24
C VAL A 58 -18.80 7.50 -5.84
N VAL A 59 -17.53 7.91 -5.74
CA VAL A 59 -17.10 9.26 -5.37
C VAL A 59 -16.27 9.86 -6.52
N PRO A 60 -16.90 10.58 -7.46
CA PRO A 60 -16.20 11.13 -8.64
C PRO A 60 -15.17 12.23 -8.28
N ASP A 61 -15.35 12.90 -7.14
CA ASP A 61 -14.45 13.93 -6.65
C ASP A 61 -13.17 13.29 -6.07
N GLU A 62 -12.04 13.55 -6.72
CA GLU A 62 -10.76 12.92 -6.36
C GLU A 62 -10.29 13.32 -4.95
N GLU A 63 -10.54 14.56 -4.52
CA GLU A 63 -10.17 15.01 -3.19
C GLU A 63 -10.98 14.31 -2.11
N LYS A 64 -12.30 14.22 -2.30
CA LYS A 64 -13.20 13.49 -1.40
C LYS A 64 -12.88 12.00 -1.39
N ALA A 65 -12.58 11.41 -2.53
CA ALA A 65 -12.16 10.02 -2.63
C ALA A 65 -10.87 9.75 -1.83
N ALA A 66 -9.87 10.64 -1.91
CA ALA A 66 -8.64 10.55 -1.13
C ALA A 66 -8.91 10.67 0.38
N GLN A 67 -9.78 11.60 0.78
CA GLN A 67 -10.19 11.78 2.19
C GLN A 67 -10.95 10.54 2.70
N MET A 68 -11.84 9.94 1.91
CA MET A 68 -12.55 8.71 2.24
C MET A 68 -11.60 7.53 2.42
N LEU A 69 -10.60 7.36 1.55
CA LEU A 69 -9.56 6.35 1.70
C LEU A 69 -8.75 6.56 2.99
N ALA A 70 -8.36 7.80 3.27
CA ALA A 70 -7.63 8.15 4.49
C ALA A 70 -8.47 7.88 5.75
N PHE A 71 -9.76 8.15 5.70
CA PHE A 71 -10.71 7.83 6.78
C PHE A 71 -10.83 6.31 6.98
N ALA A 72 -11.01 5.56 5.92
CA ALA A 72 -11.16 4.10 5.96
C ALA A 72 -9.89 3.40 6.50
N ARG A 73 -8.69 3.89 6.17
CA ARG A 73 -7.39 3.37 6.67
C ARG A 73 -7.23 3.48 8.19
N ARG A 74 -7.92 4.41 8.84
CA ARG A 74 -7.89 4.56 10.31
C ARG A 74 -8.74 3.53 11.06
N GLY A 75 -9.40 2.61 10.35
CA GLY A 75 -10.13 1.48 10.90
C GLY A 75 -11.61 1.48 10.52
N ARG A 76 -12.24 0.33 10.70
CA ARG A 76 -13.65 0.14 10.36
C ARG A 76 -14.57 1.05 11.16
N PHE A 77 -15.49 1.71 10.48
CA PHE A 77 -16.58 2.50 11.01
C PHE A 77 -17.88 2.02 10.36
N SER A 78 -19.00 2.14 11.04
CA SER A 78 -20.37 1.97 10.52
C SER A 78 -21.26 2.95 11.26
N PHE A 79 -22.27 3.49 10.61
CA PHE A 79 -23.25 4.38 11.23
C PHE A 79 -24.08 3.64 12.30
N ASP A 80 -24.34 2.35 12.12
CA ASP A 80 -25.06 1.50 13.09
C ASP A 80 -24.24 1.14 14.33
N LYS A 81 -22.96 1.52 14.37
CA LYS A 81 -22.08 1.17 15.47
C LYS A 81 -22.42 1.97 16.71
N LYS A 82 -22.95 1.27 17.72
CA LYS A 82 -23.26 1.82 19.04
C LYS A 82 -22.30 1.30 20.12
N VAL A 83 -22.20 2.05 21.21
CA VAL A 83 -21.53 1.59 22.42
C VAL A 83 -22.53 0.77 23.23
N TYR A 84 -22.29 -0.53 23.32
CA TYR A 84 -23.14 -1.46 24.07
C TYR A 84 -23.10 -1.17 25.58
N SER A 85 -24.23 -1.34 26.26
CA SER A 85 -24.31 -1.34 27.72
C SER A 85 -23.47 -2.48 28.33
N ASN A 86 -23.19 -2.45 29.63
CA ASN A 86 -22.42 -3.52 30.26
C ASN A 86 -23.21 -4.85 30.29
N GLU A 87 -24.53 -4.80 30.31
CA GLU A 87 -25.42 -5.95 30.20
C GLU A 87 -25.35 -6.58 28.82
N GLU A 88 -25.55 -5.78 27.75
CA GLU A 88 -25.40 -6.23 26.36
C GLU A 88 -23.96 -6.74 26.06
N ARG A 89 -22.97 -6.19 26.74
CA ARG A 89 -21.57 -6.65 26.60
C ARG A 89 -21.34 -8.00 27.25
N ALA A 90 -21.96 -8.24 28.41
CA ALA A 90 -21.91 -9.54 29.09
C ALA A 90 -22.52 -10.64 28.21
N ASP A 91 -23.68 -10.38 27.61
CA ASP A 91 -24.35 -11.30 26.67
C ASP A 91 -23.46 -11.62 25.45
N LEU A 92 -22.64 -10.65 25.01
CA LEU A 92 -21.68 -10.81 23.92
C LEU A 92 -20.30 -11.38 24.37
N GLY A 93 -20.15 -11.78 25.63
CA GLY A 93 -18.90 -12.27 26.20
C GLY A 93 -17.76 -11.22 26.24
N LYS A 94 -18.10 -9.94 26.24
CA LYS A 94 -17.12 -8.84 26.26
C LYS A 94 -16.95 -8.30 27.67
N PRO A 95 -15.73 -7.88 28.06
CA PRO A 95 -15.49 -7.31 29.37
C PRO A 95 -16.28 -6.01 29.58
N PRO A 96 -16.71 -5.69 30.80
CA PRO A 96 -17.45 -4.46 31.11
C PRO A 96 -16.58 -3.24 30.85
N LEU A 97 -17.22 -2.15 30.49
CA LEU A 97 -16.58 -0.85 30.30
C LEU A 97 -16.74 0.01 31.54
N THR A 98 -15.68 0.72 31.90
CA THR A 98 -15.77 1.80 32.87
C THR A 98 -16.54 2.99 32.28
N ASP A 99 -17.14 3.85 33.11
CA ASP A 99 -17.86 5.04 32.66
C ASP A 99 -16.98 5.98 31.81
N LYS A 100 -15.70 6.13 32.20
CA LYS A 100 -14.71 6.86 31.39
C LYS A 100 -14.49 6.22 30.02
N GLY A 101 -14.37 4.89 29.98
CA GLY A 101 -14.21 4.13 28.73
C GLY A 101 -15.41 4.25 27.81
N ARG A 102 -16.63 4.21 28.37
CA ARG A 102 -17.88 4.40 27.61
C ARG A 102 -17.93 5.79 26.99
N ARG A 103 -17.78 6.85 27.78
CA ARG A 103 -17.76 8.26 27.30
C ARG A 103 -16.69 8.49 26.23
N PHE A 104 -15.52 7.89 26.40
CA PHE A 104 -14.44 7.97 25.41
C PHE A 104 -14.85 7.34 24.06
N LEU A 105 -15.46 6.14 24.10
CA LEU A 105 -15.90 5.45 22.88
C LEU A 105 -17.06 6.19 22.20
N GLU A 106 -18.02 6.69 22.96
CA GLU A 106 -19.14 7.50 22.44
C GLU A 106 -18.63 8.76 21.76
N LYS A 107 -17.72 9.50 22.41
CA LYS A 107 -17.06 10.66 21.83
C LYS A 107 -16.34 10.29 20.54
N LYS A 108 -15.54 9.23 20.55
CA LYS A 108 -14.80 8.76 19.36
C LYS A 108 -15.71 8.38 18.20
N LEU A 109 -16.85 7.75 18.47
CA LEU A 109 -17.82 7.41 17.41
C LEU A 109 -18.47 8.67 16.85
N ARG A 110 -18.87 9.61 17.71
CA ARG A 110 -19.44 10.88 17.30
C ARG A 110 -18.46 11.69 16.45
N ASP A 111 -17.23 11.87 16.93
CA ASP A 111 -16.19 12.63 16.21
C ASP A 111 -15.93 12.02 14.81
N ARG A 112 -15.91 10.69 14.71
CA ARG A 112 -15.75 9.99 13.42
C ARG A 112 -16.96 10.15 12.50
N ARG A 113 -18.18 10.14 13.05
CA ARG A 113 -19.41 10.37 12.27
C ARG A 113 -19.43 11.80 11.72
N GLU A 114 -19.11 12.79 12.55
CA GLU A 114 -19.02 14.19 12.13
C GLU A 114 -17.94 14.39 11.05
N GLU A 115 -16.79 13.77 11.20
CA GLU A 115 -15.72 13.82 10.21
C GLU A 115 -16.18 13.25 8.85
N LEU A 116 -16.87 12.10 8.85
CA LEU A 116 -17.38 11.47 7.64
C LEU A 116 -18.44 12.35 6.95
N LEU A 117 -19.35 12.94 7.73
CA LEU A 117 -20.40 13.83 7.22
C LEU A 117 -19.87 15.19 6.73
N ARG A 118 -18.65 15.60 7.15
CA ARG A 118 -17.95 16.75 6.54
C ARG A 118 -17.45 16.44 5.13
N ILE A 119 -17.06 15.20 4.87
CA ILE A 119 -16.61 14.76 3.54
C ILE A 119 -17.81 14.63 2.61
N ILE A 120 -18.85 13.93 3.07
CA ILE A 120 -20.10 13.71 2.34
C ILE A 120 -21.26 13.98 3.29
N SER A 121 -22.02 15.05 3.03
CA SER A 121 -23.07 15.54 3.94
C SER A 121 -24.30 14.61 4.02
N ASP A 122 -24.50 13.76 3.03
CA ASP A 122 -25.60 12.79 2.94
C ASP A 122 -25.15 11.48 3.58
N GLU A 123 -25.92 10.98 4.57
CA GLU A 123 -25.53 9.79 5.36
C GLU A 123 -25.53 8.52 4.51
N ASP A 124 -26.53 8.33 3.65
CA ASP A 124 -26.66 7.14 2.80
C ASP A 124 -25.49 7.09 1.78
N LYS A 125 -25.21 8.22 1.15
CA LYS A 125 -24.05 8.33 0.23
C LYS A 125 -22.72 8.20 0.94
N ALA A 126 -22.62 8.68 2.17
CA ALA A 126 -21.40 8.54 2.97
C ALA A 126 -21.16 7.07 3.36
N GLU A 127 -22.23 6.30 3.63
CA GLU A 127 -22.10 4.87 3.89
C GLU A 127 -21.70 4.09 2.64
N GLU A 128 -22.33 4.36 1.50
CA GLU A 128 -21.98 3.75 0.21
C GLU A 128 -20.52 4.06 -0.16
N ALA A 129 -20.10 5.31 -0.05
CA ALA A 129 -18.72 5.74 -0.30
C ALA A 129 -17.73 5.08 0.67
N LEU A 130 -18.12 4.88 1.92
CA LEU A 130 -17.30 4.20 2.91
C LEU A 130 -17.13 2.72 2.59
N GLN A 131 -18.18 2.04 2.15
CA GLN A 131 -18.12 0.65 1.69
C GLN A 131 -17.22 0.53 0.46
N ALA A 132 -17.35 1.43 -0.52
CA ALA A 132 -16.48 1.48 -1.69
C ALA A 132 -15.00 1.72 -1.29
N ALA A 133 -14.74 2.59 -0.32
CA ALA A 133 -13.39 2.81 0.20
C ALA A 133 -12.80 1.57 0.87
N TYR A 134 -13.60 0.79 1.61
CA TYR A 134 -13.13 -0.48 2.17
C TYR A 134 -12.83 -1.52 1.09
N GLN A 135 -13.63 -1.60 0.04
CA GLN A 135 -13.36 -2.50 -1.09
C GLN A 135 -12.09 -2.07 -1.83
N ALA A 136 -11.90 -0.78 -2.08
CA ALA A 136 -10.67 -0.24 -2.66
C ALA A 136 -9.43 -0.61 -1.82
N MET A 137 -9.52 -0.52 -0.49
CA MET A 137 -8.45 -0.96 0.41
C MET A 137 -8.17 -2.47 0.28
N VAL A 138 -9.18 -3.31 0.10
CA VAL A 138 -9.00 -4.76 -0.08
C VAL A 138 -8.26 -5.05 -1.38
N ILE A 139 -8.59 -4.34 -2.47
CA ILE A 139 -7.90 -4.46 -3.77
C ILE A 139 -6.41 -4.11 -3.61
N GLU A 140 -6.11 -2.98 -2.97
CA GLU A 140 -4.73 -2.56 -2.69
C GLU A 140 -4.00 -3.58 -1.80
N LEU A 141 -4.67 -4.10 -0.76
CA LEU A 141 -4.09 -5.10 0.14
C LEU A 141 -3.74 -6.41 -0.57
N HIS A 142 -4.57 -6.85 -1.53
CA HIS A 142 -4.26 -8.02 -2.34
C HIS A 142 -3.01 -7.80 -3.18
N ALA A 143 -2.85 -6.65 -3.80
CA ALA A 143 -1.64 -6.29 -4.55
C ALA A 143 -0.40 -6.23 -3.63
N ARG A 144 -0.51 -5.61 -2.46
CA ARG A 144 0.56 -5.59 -1.43
C ARG A 144 0.98 -7.00 -1.01
N ARG A 145 0.04 -7.88 -0.72
CA ARG A 145 0.32 -9.28 -0.34
C ARG A 145 1.02 -10.06 -1.46
N ARG A 146 0.67 -9.82 -2.73
CA ARG A 146 1.35 -10.44 -3.87
C ARG A 146 2.81 -10.00 -3.96
N ILE A 147 3.12 -8.74 -3.70
CA ILE A 147 4.49 -8.21 -3.70
C ILE A 147 5.27 -8.77 -2.51
N LEU A 148 4.67 -8.81 -1.31
CA LEU A 148 5.29 -9.35 -0.09
C LEU A 148 5.73 -10.82 -0.23
N LYS A 149 5.04 -11.63 -1.03
CA LYS A 149 5.47 -13.02 -1.33
C LYS A 149 6.84 -13.06 -2.03
N SER A 150 7.11 -12.07 -2.89
CA SER A 150 8.36 -11.99 -3.65
C SER A 150 9.42 -11.19 -2.90
N LEU A 151 9.02 -10.15 -2.20
CA LEU A 151 9.89 -9.21 -1.49
C LEU A 151 9.34 -8.97 -0.08
N PRO A 152 9.76 -9.78 0.92
CA PRO A 152 9.24 -9.72 2.30
C PRO A 152 9.89 -8.56 3.08
N ASP A 153 9.64 -7.33 2.66
CA ASP A 153 10.11 -6.09 3.28
C ASP A 153 8.97 -5.05 3.20
N GLU A 154 8.32 -4.83 4.34
CA GLU A 154 7.15 -3.97 4.43
C GLU A 154 7.45 -2.51 4.08
N LEU A 155 8.64 -2.01 4.47
CA LEU A 155 9.04 -0.63 4.18
C LEU A 155 9.24 -0.40 2.69
N VAL A 156 9.85 -1.38 2.01
CA VAL A 156 10.04 -1.33 0.56
C VAL A 156 8.70 -1.43 -0.16
N VAL A 157 7.81 -2.32 0.28
CA VAL A 157 6.45 -2.43 -0.28
C VAL A 157 5.67 -1.14 -0.06
N LYS A 158 5.79 -0.51 1.11
CA LYS A 158 5.19 0.79 1.39
C LYS A 158 5.68 1.84 0.39
N LYS A 159 7.00 1.97 0.18
CA LYS A 159 7.57 2.92 -0.80
C LYS A 159 7.04 2.66 -2.23
N ILE A 160 6.89 1.39 -2.62
CA ILE A 160 6.34 1.06 -3.95
C ILE A 160 4.91 1.62 -4.13
N PHE A 161 4.05 1.53 -3.10
CA PHE A 161 2.66 2.00 -3.21
C PHE A 161 2.51 3.50 -2.98
N ASP A 162 3.28 4.07 -2.06
CA ASP A 162 3.11 5.46 -1.66
C ASP A 162 3.85 6.44 -2.61
N GLU A 163 4.97 5.99 -3.22
CA GLU A 163 5.82 6.83 -4.07
C GLU A 163 5.87 6.36 -5.53
N LEU A 164 6.19 5.07 -5.77
CA LEU A 164 6.45 4.60 -7.11
C LEU A 164 5.18 4.34 -7.93
N ALA A 165 4.11 3.85 -7.32
CA ALA A 165 2.86 3.61 -8.04
C ALA A 165 2.24 4.91 -8.57
N PRO A 166 2.10 6.01 -7.80
CA PRO A 166 1.64 7.27 -8.34
C PRO A 166 2.62 7.90 -9.35
N ARG A 167 3.94 7.76 -9.14
CA ARG A 167 4.98 8.29 -10.03
C ARG A 167 4.93 7.68 -11.43
N TYR A 168 4.57 6.41 -11.53
CA TYR A 168 4.60 5.66 -12.79
C TYR A 168 3.23 5.31 -13.37
N ILE A 169 2.17 5.96 -12.92
CA ILE A 169 0.79 5.66 -13.34
C ILE A 169 0.62 5.78 -14.86
N ASP A 170 1.21 6.82 -15.47
CA ASP A 170 1.11 7.10 -16.89
C ASP A 170 2.17 6.36 -17.74
N ARG A 171 3.03 5.57 -17.07
CA ARG A 171 4.13 4.91 -17.76
C ARG A 171 3.84 3.42 -17.93
N HIS A 172 3.81 2.95 -19.19
CA HIS A 172 3.44 1.57 -19.50
C HIS A 172 4.58 0.55 -19.39
N GLY A 173 5.79 0.97 -18.94
CA GLY A 173 6.94 0.07 -18.74
C GLY A 173 8.28 0.80 -18.77
N GLY A 174 9.38 0.04 -18.68
CA GLY A 174 10.73 0.61 -18.67
C GLY A 174 10.97 1.49 -17.44
N TYR A 175 10.54 1.02 -16.28
CA TYR A 175 10.71 1.73 -14.99
C TYR A 175 12.16 1.77 -14.53
N THR A 176 13.04 0.96 -15.15
CA THR A 176 14.44 0.85 -14.78
C THR A 176 15.36 1.11 -15.96
N ARG A 177 16.50 1.72 -15.70
CA ARG A 177 17.59 1.95 -16.66
C ARG A 177 18.87 1.31 -16.15
N ILE A 178 19.61 0.64 -17.03
CA ILE A 178 20.93 0.07 -16.75
C ILE A 178 21.99 0.89 -17.51
N THR A 179 22.95 1.45 -16.77
CA THR A 179 24.09 2.19 -17.32
C THR A 179 25.38 1.43 -17.01
N LYS A 180 26.21 1.17 -18.02
CA LYS A 180 27.48 0.49 -17.85
C LYS A 180 28.50 1.42 -17.19
N LEU A 181 29.21 0.91 -16.18
CA LEU A 181 30.24 1.65 -15.44
C LEU A 181 31.68 1.23 -15.78
N GLY A 182 31.84 0.21 -16.65
CA GLY A 182 33.14 -0.35 -16.97
C GLY A 182 33.53 -1.53 -16.10
N ARG A 183 34.79 -1.90 -16.12
CA ARG A 183 35.33 -3.08 -15.41
C ARG A 183 35.82 -2.71 -14.01
N ARG A 184 35.55 -3.56 -13.03
CA ARG A 184 36.10 -3.43 -11.67
C ARG A 184 37.56 -3.77 -11.61
N LEU A 185 38.37 -2.96 -10.89
CA LEU A 185 39.84 -3.07 -10.86
C LEU A 185 40.35 -4.41 -10.29
N GLY A 186 39.61 -5.04 -9.34
CA GLY A 186 40.09 -6.24 -8.65
C GLY A 186 39.95 -7.54 -9.46
N ASP A 187 38.83 -7.72 -10.17
CA ASP A 187 38.46 -8.98 -10.83
C ASP A 187 37.96 -8.80 -12.28
N ALA A 188 38.12 -7.59 -12.84
CA ALA A 188 37.67 -7.23 -14.17
C ALA A 188 36.16 -7.51 -14.46
N ALA A 189 35.36 -7.69 -13.42
CA ALA A 189 33.91 -7.88 -13.57
C ALA A 189 33.28 -6.64 -14.20
N GLU A 190 32.38 -6.82 -15.17
CA GLU A 190 31.61 -5.73 -15.78
C GLU A 190 30.61 -5.18 -14.78
N MET A 191 30.76 -3.90 -14.45
CA MET A 191 29.90 -3.19 -13.50
C MET A 191 28.83 -2.38 -14.23
N ALA A 192 27.66 -2.30 -13.63
CA ALA A 192 26.59 -1.48 -14.11
C ALA A 192 25.82 -0.85 -12.94
N GLN A 193 25.29 0.33 -13.17
CA GLN A 193 24.29 0.96 -12.33
C GLN A 193 22.93 0.63 -12.89
N ILE A 194 22.04 0.12 -12.04
CA ILE A 194 20.61 0.04 -12.33
C ILE A 194 19.91 1.12 -11.50
N ALA A 195 19.06 1.92 -12.15
CA ALA A 195 18.35 3.03 -11.54
C ALA A 195 16.88 3.00 -11.93
N LEU A 196 16.02 3.51 -11.05
CA LEU A 196 14.63 3.87 -11.37
C LEU A 196 14.64 5.17 -12.19
N VAL A 197 13.73 5.31 -13.15
CA VAL A 197 13.72 6.41 -14.13
C VAL A 197 12.73 7.47 -13.72
#